data_48fdb23262e020612cc1354f757de316
#
_entry.id   48fdb23262e020612cc1354f757de316
#
_cell.length_a   1.000
_cell.length_b   1.000
_cell.length_c   1.000
_cell.angle_alpha   90.00
_cell.angle_beta   90.00
_cell.angle_gamma   90.00
#
_symmetry.space_group_name_H-M   'P 1'
#
loop_
_entity.id
_entity.type
_entity.pdbx_description
1 polymer ?
#
loop_
_entity_poly.entity_id
_entity_poly.type
_entity_poly.pdbx_seq_one_letter_code
_entity_poly.pdbx_strand_id
1 'polypeptide(L)'
;MHFTSEASSNGVIERNFILDEITGVLWSPASGTSGSPLLLSGHSGGMHKKAPGLVASALHSVTTYGFTVAAIDAPGHGDRPRNLQDQRWAEAIHKARASREPIASIVVDYNMSVAERAVPEWQATLDALQALPEVGVDAQIGFGGVSLGVVTGLLLAAAETRIAAVSFGGVFVDDALIEAAQKLTVPVEYRIPWDDEEFDRASGVALFDAFGSKEKTLHAYSGRHYPVPEYERDSSARFFVRHLGRVADTALE
;
A
#
# COMPACT_ATOMS: atom_id res chain seq x y z
N MET A 1 -15.05 -13.44 5.37
CA MET A 1 -15.00 -12.66 4.11
C MET A 1 -15.99 -13.22 3.11
N HIS A 2 -16.73 -12.37 2.39
CA HIS A 2 -17.57 -12.80 1.27
C HIS A 2 -17.35 -11.88 0.06
N PHE A 3 -17.39 -12.45 -1.15
CA PHE A 3 -17.28 -11.68 -2.38
C PHE A 3 -18.66 -11.11 -2.76
N THR A 4 -18.67 -9.82 -3.11
CA THR A 4 -19.90 -9.09 -3.48
C THR A 4 -20.07 -8.95 -4.99
N SER A 5 -18.98 -9.03 -5.74
CA SER A 5 -18.97 -9.04 -7.20
C SER A 5 -17.71 -9.66 -7.74
N GLU A 6 -17.78 -10.17 -8.98
CA GLU A 6 -16.65 -10.69 -9.74
C GLU A 6 -16.75 -10.20 -11.19
N ALA A 7 -15.63 -9.79 -11.75
CA ALA A 7 -15.49 -9.42 -13.15
C ALA A 7 -14.18 -9.98 -13.69
N SER A 8 -14.19 -10.44 -14.94
CA SER A 8 -12.99 -10.93 -15.61
C SER A 8 -12.74 -10.14 -16.88
N SER A 9 -11.56 -9.57 -17.01
CA SER A 9 -11.16 -8.86 -18.22
C SER A 9 -9.63 -8.85 -18.38
N ASN A 10 -9.13 -8.90 -19.61
CA ASN A 10 -7.70 -8.79 -19.93
C ASN A 10 -6.79 -9.73 -19.11
N GLY A 11 -7.25 -10.95 -18.83
CA GLY A 11 -6.46 -11.92 -18.06
C GLY A 11 -6.44 -11.68 -16.55
N VAL A 12 -7.28 -10.79 -16.02
CA VAL A 12 -7.42 -10.50 -14.60
C VAL A 12 -8.84 -10.80 -14.13
N ILE A 13 -8.95 -11.45 -12.99
CA ILE A 13 -10.18 -11.55 -12.20
C ILE A 13 -10.14 -10.50 -11.12
N GLU A 14 -11.13 -9.61 -11.11
CA GLU A 14 -11.35 -8.61 -10.06
C GLU A 14 -12.54 -9.04 -9.21
N ARG A 15 -12.35 -9.19 -7.90
CA ARG A 15 -13.40 -9.53 -6.95
C ARG A 15 -13.48 -8.48 -5.84
N ASN A 16 -14.63 -7.86 -5.70
CA ASN A 16 -14.89 -7.02 -4.52
C ASN A 16 -15.33 -7.90 -3.36
N PHE A 17 -14.88 -7.59 -2.16
CA PHE A 17 -15.24 -8.34 -0.96
C PHE A 17 -15.61 -7.43 0.21
N ILE A 18 -16.33 -8.02 1.16
CA ILE A 18 -16.58 -7.45 2.47
C ILE A 18 -16.13 -8.45 3.54
N LEU A 19 -15.39 -7.96 4.53
CA LEU A 19 -15.02 -8.67 5.74
C LEU A 19 -15.42 -7.80 6.93
N ASP A 20 -16.51 -8.16 7.60
CA ASP A 20 -17.18 -7.31 8.60
C ASP A 20 -17.47 -5.90 8.04
N GLU A 21 -16.83 -4.85 8.55
CA GLU A 21 -16.97 -3.48 8.04
C GLU A 21 -15.90 -3.11 7.00
N ILE A 22 -14.96 -4.03 6.71
CA ILE A 22 -13.86 -3.80 5.78
C ILE A 22 -14.33 -4.04 4.35
N THR A 23 -14.25 -3.02 3.52
CA THR A 23 -14.52 -3.14 2.08
C THR A 23 -13.21 -3.28 1.32
N GLY A 24 -13.10 -4.29 0.47
CA GLY A 24 -11.86 -4.61 -0.23
C GLY A 24 -12.06 -5.04 -1.68
N VAL A 25 -10.95 -5.20 -2.36
CA VAL A 25 -10.87 -5.73 -3.71
C VAL A 25 -9.64 -6.63 -3.84
N LEU A 26 -9.81 -7.72 -4.57
CA LEU A 26 -8.77 -8.69 -4.91
C LEU A 26 -8.65 -8.79 -6.42
N TRP A 27 -7.45 -8.60 -6.94
CA TRP A 27 -7.11 -8.86 -8.34
C TRP A 27 -6.19 -10.07 -8.42
N SER A 28 -6.52 -11.02 -9.27
CA SER A 28 -5.74 -12.23 -9.48
C SER A 28 -5.63 -12.59 -10.96
N PRO A 29 -4.60 -13.33 -11.39
CA PRO A 29 -4.52 -13.84 -12.74
C PRO A 29 -5.69 -14.78 -13.06
N ALA A 30 -6.31 -14.61 -14.24
CA ALA A 30 -7.39 -15.50 -14.69
C ALA A 30 -6.91 -16.92 -14.99
N SER A 31 -5.60 -17.12 -15.19
CA SER A 31 -4.98 -18.44 -15.39
C SER A 31 -4.98 -19.31 -14.13
N GLY A 32 -5.30 -18.75 -12.97
CA GLY A 32 -5.38 -19.48 -11.71
C GLY A 32 -4.03 -20.03 -11.26
N THR A 33 -3.18 -19.20 -10.68
CA THR A 33 -1.90 -19.65 -10.11
C THR A 33 -2.04 -19.84 -8.60
N SER A 34 -2.09 -21.08 -8.15
CA SER A 34 -1.93 -21.41 -6.72
C SER A 34 -0.52 -21.04 -6.27
N GLY A 35 -0.40 -20.34 -5.14
CA GLY A 35 0.89 -19.96 -4.56
C GLY A 35 1.52 -18.69 -5.16
N SER A 36 0.75 -17.86 -5.88
CA SER A 36 1.20 -16.54 -6.30
C SER A 36 1.55 -15.68 -5.09
N PRO A 37 2.64 -14.88 -5.13
CA PRO A 37 2.88 -13.90 -4.10
C PRO A 37 1.71 -12.94 -3.97
N LEU A 38 1.41 -12.54 -2.73
CA LEU A 38 0.34 -11.61 -2.40
C LEU A 38 0.91 -10.22 -2.14
N LEU A 39 0.45 -9.24 -2.90
CA LEU A 39 0.75 -7.83 -2.64
C LEU A 39 -0.44 -7.15 -1.96
N LEU A 40 -0.23 -6.63 -0.78
CA LEU A 40 -1.17 -5.75 -0.10
C LEU A 40 -0.89 -4.30 -0.53
N SER A 41 -1.91 -3.56 -0.92
CA SER A 41 -1.74 -2.20 -1.47
C SER A 41 -2.53 -1.17 -0.67
N GLY A 42 -1.80 -0.30 0.05
CA GLY A 42 -2.36 0.81 0.83
C GLY A 42 -2.53 2.07 -0.01
N HIS A 43 -3.74 2.65 -0.01
CA HIS A 43 -4.01 3.90 -0.72
C HIS A 43 -3.57 5.15 0.06
N SER A 44 -3.46 6.29 -0.64
CA SER A 44 -3.19 7.60 -0.02
C SER A 44 -4.40 8.14 0.73
N GLY A 45 -4.16 9.05 1.67
CA GLY A 45 -5.22 9.78 2.36
C GLY A 45 -6.17 10.50 1.37
N GLY A 46 -7.47 10.47 1.67
CA GLY A 46 -8.51 11.02 0.80
C GLY A 46 -8.83 10.18 -0.45
N MET A 47 -8.15 9.05 -0.66
CA MET A 47 -8.37 8.11 -1.77
C MET A 47 -9.15 6.87 -1.29
N HIS A 48 -9.14 5.81 -2.09
CA HIS A 48 -9.84 4.56 -1.82
C HIS A 48 -9.15 3.37 -2.51
N LYS A 49 -9.55 2.15 -2.17
CA LYS A 49 -9.02 0.87 -2.69
C LYS A 49 -8.94 0.76 -4.22
N LYS A 50 -9.79 1.49 -4.93
CA LYS A 50 -9.82 1.53 -6.41
C LYS A 50 -9.35 2.88 -6.98
N ALA A 51 -8.50 3.62 -6.26
CA ALA A 51 -7.89 4.82 -6.83
C ALA A 51 -7.13 4.50 -8.13
N PRO A 52 -7.21 5.34 -9.18
CA PRO A 52 -6.70 5.00 -10.51
C PRO A 52 -5.22 4.55 -10.52
N GLY A 53 -4.37 5.22 -9.76
CA GLY A 53 -2.94 4.85 -9.66
C GLY A 53 -2.72 3.48 -8.99
N LEU A 54 -3.52 3.15 -7.97
CA LEU A 54 -3.46 1.86 -7.29
C LEU A 54 -3.93 0.75 -8.23
N VAL A 55 -5.07 0.95 -8.92
CA VAL A 55 -5.58 -0.02 -9.91
C VAL A 55 -4.56 -0.25 -11.02
N ALA A 56 -3.94 0.81 -11.56
CA ALA A 56 -2.92 0.67 -12.60
C ALA A 56 -1.71 -0.17 -12.12
N SER A 57 -1.25 0.05 -10.89
CA SER A 57 -0.16 -0.73 -10.29
C SER A 57 -0.57 -2.19 -10.03
N ALA A 58 -1.79 -2.41 -9.54
CA ALA A 58 -2.32 -3.75 -9.30
C ALA A 58 -2.43 -4.55 -10.60
N LEU A 59 -3.06 -3.98 -11.63
CA LEU A 59 -3.21 -4.63 -12.92
C LEU A 59 -1.84 -4.94 -13.56
N HIS A 60 -0.88 -4.01 -13.49
CA HIS A 60 0.48 -4.25 -13.97
C HIS A 60 1.15 -5.43 -13.25
N SER A 61 1.06 -5.48 -11.92
CA SER A 61 1.63 -6.57 -11.11
C SER A 61 0.98 -7.92 -11.43
N VAL A 62 -0.34 -7.96 -11.63
CA VAL A 62 -1.08 -9.18 -11.98
C VAL A 62 -0.73 -9.64 -13.37
N THR A 63 -0.81 -8.76 -14.38
CA THR A 63 -0.67 -9.17 -15.80
C THR A 63 0.78 -9.45 -16.19
N THR A 64 1.75 -8.72 -15.60
CA THR A 64 3.16 -8.84 -16.00
C THR A 64 3.92 -9.86 -15.17
N TYR A 65 3.58 -9.98 -13.87
CA TYR A 65 4.35 -10.77 -12.92
C TYR A 65 3.56 -11.90 -12.26
N GLY A 66 2.26 -12.01 -12.52
CA GLY A 66 1.41 -13.07 -12.00
C GLY A 66 1.09 -12.94 -10.50
N PHE A 67 1.28 -11.78 -9.90
CA PHE A 67 0.95 -11.55 -8.50
C PHE A 67 -0.56 -11.55 -8.25
N THR A 68 -0.96 -11.91 -7.05
CA THR A 68 -2.29 -11.59 -6.52
C THR A 68 -2.17 -10.28 -5.75
N VAL A 69 -3.08 -9.32 -5.97
CA VAL A 69 -3.04 -8.01 -5.32
C VAL A 69 -4.33 -7.74 -4.57
N ALA A 70 -4.24 -7.31 -3.33
CA ALA A 70 -5.38 -6.93 -2.51
C ALA A 70 -5.28 -5.49 -2.02
N ALA A 71 -6.39 -4.78 -2.01
CA ALA A 71 -6.51 -3.46 -1.39
C ALA A 71 -7.80 -3.36 -0.58
N ILE A 72 -7.75 -2.64 0.54
CA ILE A 72 -8.92 -2.32 1.36
C ILE A 72 -9.08 -0.81 1.48
N ASP A 73 -10.30 -0.36 1.74
CA ASP A 73 -10.53 1.00 2.17
C ASP A 73 -10.07 1.15 3.63
N ALA A 74 -9.19 2.10 3.88
CA ALA A 74 -8.80 2.44 5.25
C ALA A 74 -10.01 2.98 6.04
N PRO A 75 -10.02 2.94 7.38
CA PRO A 75 -11.08 3.51 8.19
C PRO A 75 -11.43 4.95 7.78
N GLY A 76 -12.70 5.20 7.50
CA GLY A 76 -13.21 6.51 7.08
C GLY A 76 -12.89 6.92 5.64
N HIS A 77 -12.45 5.99 4.79
CA HIS A 77 -12.13 6.22 3.37
C HIS A 77 -12.97 5.35 2.45
N GLY A 78 -13.03 5.74 1.17
CA GLY A 78 -13.76 4.98 0.14
C GLY A 78 -15.24 4.78 0.48
N ASP A 79 -15.67 3.54 0.55
CA ASP A 79 -17.06 3.16 0.86
C ASP A 79 -17.38 3.16 2.36
N ARG A 80 -16.40 3.50 3.21
CA ARG A 80 -16.53 3.45 4.67
C ARG A 80 -16.87 4.83 5.25
N PRO A 81 -17.88 4.93 6.14
CA PRO A 81 -18.27 6.20 6.73
C PRO A 81 -17.15 6.75 7.64
N ARG A 82 -16.96 8.06 7.60
CA ARG A 82 -16.12 8.77 8.56
C ARG A 82 -16.81 8.87 9.91
N ASN A 83 -16.08 8.59 10.98
CA ASN A 83 -16.51 8.96 12.31
C ASN A 83 -16.40 10.48 12.54
N LEU A 84 -16.88 10.99 13.66
CA LEU A 84 -16.86 12.42 13.96
C LEU A 84 -15.43 13.00 14.04
N GLN A 85 -14.47 12.21 14.49
CA GLN A 85 -13.07 12.66 14.56
C GLN A 85 -12.45 12.74 13.17
N ASP A 86 -12.68 11.74 12.33
CA ASP A 86 -12.22 11.73 10.93
C ASP A 86 -12.82 12.89 10.13
N GLN A 87 -14.08 13.25 10.40
CA GLN A 87 -14.72 14.43 9.79
C GLN A 87 -14.01 15.72 10.18
N ARG A 88 -13.72 15.91 11.48
CA ARG A 88 -12.98 17.09 11.98
C ARG A 88 -11.60 17.22 11.35
N TRP A 89 -10.85 16.11 11.21
CA TRP A 89 -9.55 16.11 10.55
C TRP A 89 -9.66 16.50 9.06
N ALA A 90 -10.61 15.92 8.35
CA ALA A 90 -10.86 16.23 6.93
C ALA A 90 -11.25 17.70 6.73
N GLU A 91 -12.11 18.25 7.59
CA GLU A 91 -12.49 19.67 7.58
C GLU A 91 -11.30 20.58 7.88
N ALA A 92 -10.45 20.23 8.85
CA ALA A 92 -9.26 21.00 9.21
C ALA A 92 -8.26 21.04 8.05
N ILE A 93 -8.01 19.91 7.38
CA ILE A 93 -7.14 19.84 6.20
C ILE A 93 -7.72 20.70 5.06
N HIS A 94 -9.03 20.58 4.80
CA HIS A 94 -9.68 21.36 3.75
C HIS A 94 -9.60 22.87 4.02
N LYS A 95 -9.84 23.29 5.26
CA LYS A 95 -9.74 24.69 5.68
C LYS A 95 -8.31 25.22 5.53
N ALA A 96 -7.32 24.50 6.03
CA ALA A 96 -5.91 24.89 5.94
C ALA A 96 -5.46 25.02 4.48
N ARG A 97 -5.82 24.07 3.60
CA ARG A 97 -5.54 24.19 2.16
C ARG A 97 -6.19 25.41 1.52
N ALA A 98 -7.46 25.73 1.86
CA ALA A 98 -8.16 26.90 1.35
C ALA A 98 -7.49 28.19 1.79
N SER A 99 -6.93 28.23 3.01
CA SER A 99 -6.20 29.37 3.57
C SER A 99 -4.71 29.39 3.20
N ARG A 100 -4.22 28.41 2.44
CA ARG A 100 -2.79 28.20 2.10
C ARG A 100 -1.89 28.08 3.35
N GLU A 101 -2.44 27.53 4.42
CA GLU A 101 -1.71 27.20 5.64
C GLU A 101 -1.05 25.81 5.53
N PRO A 102 0.04 25.56 6.25
CA PRO A 102 0.68 24.24 6.30
C PRO A 102 -0.29 23.17 6.78
N ILE A 103 -0.30 22.01 6.10
CA ILE A 103 -1.18 20.88 6.43
C ILE A 103 -0.43 19.70 7.07
N ALA A 104 0.90 19.73 7.08
CA ALA A 104 1.73 18.59 7.43
C ALA A 104 1.37 17.98 8.79
N SER A 105 1.33 18.78 9.87
CA SER A 105 1.00 18.29 11.21
C SER A 105 -0.40 17.68 11.28
N ILE A 106 -1.39 18.32 10.65
CA ILE A 106 -2.77 17.84 10.66
C ILE A 106 -2.86 16.48 9.93
N VAL A 107 -2.16 16.36 8.80
CA VAL A 107 -2.15 15.11 8.00
C VAL A 107 -1.40 14.01 8.73
N VAL A 108 -0.29 14.32 9.39
CA VAL A 108 0.48 13.36 10.21
C VAL A 108 -0.40 12.75 11.30
N ASP A 109 -1.05 13.59 12.13
CA ASP A 109 -1.92 13.14 13.23
C ASP A 109 -3.09 12.30 12.70
N TYR A 110 -3.72 12.77 11.61
CA TYR A 110 -4.83 12.03 11.00
C TYR A 110 -4.39 10.68 10.43
N ASN A 111 -3.31 10.65 9.66
CA ASN A 111 -2.80 9.42 9.08
C ASN A 111 -2.39 8.40 10.15
N MET A 112 -1.75 8.85 11.24
CA MET A 112 -1.40 7.98 12.36
C MET A 112 -2.65 7.36 12.99
N SER A 113 -3.65 8.18 13.32
CA SER A 113 -4.93 7.71 13.88
C SER A 113 -5.67 6.72 12.97
N VAL A 114 -5.62 6.92 11.65
CA VAL A 114 -6.21 5.97 10.69
C VAL A 114 -5.39 4.70 10.60
N ALA A 115 -4.06 4.80 10.55
CA ALA A 115 -3.16 3.66 10.41
C ALA A 115 -3.23 2.71 11.61
N GLU A 116 -3.29 3.24 12.83
CA GLU A 116 -3.47 2.43 14.05
C GLU A 116 -4.74 1.58 14.01
N ARG A 117 -5.83 2.11 13.47
CA ARG A 117 -7.09 1.37 13.26
C ARG A 117 -7.03 0.41 12.08
N ALA A 118 -6.25 0.74 11.05
CA ALA A 118 -6.12 -0.08 9.85
C ALA A 118 -5.25 -1.33 10.05
N VAL A 119 -4.27 -1.31 10.97
CA VAL A 119 -3.37 -2.45 11.20
C VAL A 119 -4.13 -3.73 11.56
N PRO A 120 -5.00 -3.79 12.58
CA PRO A 120 -5.76 -5.01 12.91
C PRO A 120 -6.70 -5.43 11.76
N GLU A 121 -7.22 -4.49 10.98
CA GLU A 121 -8.05 -4.79 9.81
C GLU A 121 -7.23 -5.45 8.68
N TRP A 122 -6.01 -4.98 8.43
CA TRP A 122 -5.11 -5.64 7.49
C TRP A 122 -4.70 -7.04 7.95
N GLN A 123 -4.48 -7.25 9.26
CA GLN A 123 -4.19 -8.58 9.80
C GLN A 123 -5.37 -9.54 9.59
N ALA A 124 -6.59 -9.11 9.93
CA ALA A 124 -7.80 -9.90 9.69
C ALA A 124 -8.04 -10.16 8.19
N THR A 125 -7.77 -9.16 7.35
CA THR A 125 -7.87 -9.32 5.89
C THR A 125 -6.85 -10.33 5.38
N LEU A 126 -5.61 -10.28 5.86
CA LEU A 126 -4.56 -11.21 5.48
C LEU A 126 -4.91 -12.64 5.87
N ASP A 127 -5.43 -12.87 7.08
CA ASP A 127 -5.90 -14.19 7.53
C ASP A 127 -7.00 -14.73 6.60
N ALA A 128 -7.95 -13.87 6.24
CA ALA A 128 -9.05 -14.24 5.36
C ALA A 128 -8.58 -14.51 3.91
N LEU A 129 -7.59 -13.77 3.42
CA LEU A 129 -7.02 -13.97 2.08
C LEU A 129 -6.20 -15.25 1.99
N GLN A 130 -5.39 -15.57 3.01
CA GLN A 130 -4.60 -16.82 3.04
C GLN A 130 -5.47 -18.07 3.18
N ALA A 131 -6.70 -17.95 3.67
CA ALA A 131 -7.68 -19.04 3.65
C ALA A 131 -8.24 -19.36 2.26
N LEU A 132 -8.01 -18.49 1.26
CA LEU A 132 -8.43 -18.73 -0.12
C LEU A 132 -7.46 -19.69 -0.81
N PRO A 133 -7.95 -20.73 -1.52
CA PRO A 133 -7.10 -21.72 -2.21
C PRO A 133 -6.14 -21.10 -3.24
N GLU A 134 -6.54 -20.00 -3.88
CA GLU A 134 -5.74 -19.30 -4.88
C GLU A 134 -4.60 -18.45 -4.29
N VAL A 135 -4.66 -18.11 -3.01
CA VAL A 135 -3.61 -17.41 -2.28
C VAL A 135 -2.75 -18.44 -1.53
N GLY A 136 -3.37 -19.19 -0.63
CA GLY A 136 -2.70 -20.21 0.18
C GLY A 136 -1.93 -19.63 1.38
N VAL A 137 -1.70 -20.49 2.36
CA VAL A 137 -1.06 -20.13 3.65
C VAL A 137 0.43 -19.80 3.50
N ASP A 138 1.07 -20.34 2.48
CA ASP A 138 2.51 -20.19 2.24
C ASP A 138 2.85 -19.05 1.27
N ALA A 139 1.85 -18.27 0.83
CA ALA A 139 2.09 -17.14 -0.08
C ALA A 139 3.06 -16.15 0.54
N GLN A 140 4.10 -15.77 -0.22
CA GLN A 140 5.00 -14.68 0.16
C GLN A 140 4.25 -13.34 0.06
N ILE A 141 4.39 -12.48 1.07
CA ILE A 141 3.56 -11.30 1.21
C ILE A 141 4.40 -10.04 1.17
N GLY A 142 4.04 -9.11 0.29
CA GLY A 142 4.58 -7.76 0.26
C GLY A 142 3.51 -6.71 0.57
N PHE A 143 3.96 -5.54 1.00
CA PHE A 143 3.09 -4.39 1.19
C PHE A 143 3.61 -3.16 0.44
N GLY A 144 2.76 -2.53 -0.35
CA GLY A 144 3.07 -1.28 -1.05
C GLY A 144 2.13 -0.14 -0.63
N GLY A 145 2.65 1.09 -0.53
CA GLY A 145 1.82 2.23 -0.16
C GLY A 145 2.42 3.60 -0.44
N VAL A 146 1.57 4.62 -0.45
CA VAL A 146 1.94 6.03 -0.59
C VAL A 146 1.20 6.83 0.47
N SER A 147 1.84 7.82 1.08
CA SER A 147 1.26 8.71 2.11
C SER A 147 0.63 7.92 3.27
N LEU A 148 -0.69 7.93 3.47
CA LEU A 148 -1.37 7.10 4.48
C LEU A 148 -0.97 5.62 4.37
N GLY A 149 -0.81 5.09 3.14
CA GLY A 149 -0.36 3.71 2.91
C GLY A 149 1.06 3.44 3.43
N VAL A 150 1.94 4.44 3.49
CA VAL A 150 3.29 4.30 4.11
C VAL A 150 3.17 4.16 5.62
N VAL A 151 2.41 5.04 6.27
CA VAL A 151 2.21 4.99 7.74
C VAL A 151 1.61 3.65 8.13
N THR A 152 0.54 3.23 7.44
CA THR A 152 -0.10 1.93 7.66
C THR A 152 0.88 0.77 7.44
N GLY A 153 1.64 0.80 6.35
CA GLY A 153 2.59 -0.27 5.99
C GLY A 153 3.75 -0.40 6.99
N LEU A 154 4.25 0.71 7.52
CA LEU A 154 5.29 0.70 8.55
C LEU A 154 4.78 0.08 9.86
N LEU A 155 3.61 0.51 10.32
CA LEU A 155 3.00 -0.06 11.53
C LEU A 155 2.62 -1.53 11.33
N LEU A 156 2.09 -1.88 10.17
CA LEU A 156 1.73 -3.27 9.84
C LEU A 156 2.98 -4.16 9.80
N ALA A 157 4.05 -3.75 9.11
CA ALA A 157 5.28 -4.56 9.02
C ALA A 157 5.98 -4.74 10.37
N ALA A 158 5.76 -3.84 11.33
CA ALA A 158 6.23 -3.99 12.71
C ALA A 158 5.38 -4.98 13.53
N ALA A 159 4.09 -5.13 13.19
CA ALA A 159 3.13 -5.95 13.93
C ALA A 159 2.85 -7.32 13.27
N GLU A 160 3.23 -7.50 11.99
CA GLU A 160 2.87 -8.64 11.17
C GLU A 160 4.11 -9.27 10.50
N THR A 161 4.57 -10.35 11.07
CA THR A 161 5.82 -11.02 10.65
C THR A 161 5.74 -11.71 9.28
N ARG A 162 4.53 -11.89 8.73
CA ARG A 162 4.34 -12.45 7.39
C ARG A 162 4.70 -11.47 6.27
N ILE A 163 4.82 -10.16 6.56
CA ILE A 163 5.27 -9.17 5.57
C ILE A 163 6.76 -9.38 5.31
N ALA A 164 7.11 -9.78 4.10
CA ALA A 164 8.48 -10.13 3.72
C ALA A 164 9.24 -9.00 2.99
N ALA A 165 8.54 -8.03 2.41
CA ALA A 165 9.13 -6.87 1.73
C ALA A 165 8.13 -5.71 1.65
N VAL A 166 8.63 -4.46 1.61
CA VAL A 166 7.77 -3.28 1.50
C VAL A 166 8.28 -2.29 0.44
N SER A 167 7.35 -1.63 -0.27
CA SER A 167 7.66 -0.56 -1.22
C SER A 167 6.83 0.68 -0.88
N PHE A 168 7.49 1.75 -0.53
CA PHE A 168 6.88 2.98 -0.03
C PHE A 168 7.14 4.17 -0.95
N GLY A 169 6.16 5.07 -1.06
CA GLY A 169 6.28 6.35 -1.77
C GLY A 169 6.38 7.53 -0.82
N GLY A 170 6.13 8.73 -1.33
CA GLY A 170 6.20 9.96 -0.55
C GLY A 170 5.21 10.00 0.62
N VAL A 171 5.65 10.59 1.73
CA VAL A 171 4.87 10.71 2.97
C VAL A 171 5.33 11.94 3.77
N PHE A 172 4.45 12.54 4.55
CA PHE A 172 4.86 13.48 5.59
C PHE A 172 5.57 12.73 6.71
N VAL A 173 6.74 13.22 7.09
CA VAL A 173 7.63 12.56 8.07
C VAL A 173 7.59 13.31 9.39
N ASP A 174 7.44 12.56 10.48
CA ASP A 174 7.57 13.02 11.87
C ASP A 174 8.45 12.07 12.67
N ASP A 175 8.69 12.39 13.94
CA ASP A 175 9.55 11.60 14.82
C ASP A 175 8.99 10.19 15.06
N ALA A 176 7.68 10.04 15.16
CA ALA A 176 7.04 8.72 15.37
C ALA A 176 7.23 7.80 14.14
N LEU A 177 7.16 8.37 12.94
CA LEU A 177 7.41 7.61 11.71
C LEU A 177 8.89 7.21 11.59
N ILE A 178 9.82 8.08 11.99
CA ILE A 178 11.25 7.77 12.09
C ILE A 178 11.51 6.61 13.06
N GLU A 179 10.91 6.66 14.26
CA GLU A 179 11.01 5.55 15.22
C GLU A 179 10.44 4.22 14.70
N ALA A 180 9.33 4.28 13.96
CA ALA A 180 8.76 3.10 13.32
C ALA A 180 9.69 2.55 12.22
N ALA A 181 10.27 3.44 11.41
CA ALA A 181 11.22 3.06 10.36
C ALA A 181 12.47 2.35 10.89
N GLN A 182 13.00 2.77 12.05
CA GLN A 182 14.15 2.13 12.69
C GLN A 182 13.90 0.67 13.09
N LYS A 183 12.64 0.29 13.31
CA LYS A 183 12.22 -1.07 13.65
C LYS A 183 12.01 -1.96 12.42
N LEU A 184 11.94 -1.38 11.24
CA LEU A 184 11.71 -2.10 9.99
C LEU A 184 12.98 -2.87 9.59
N THR A 185 12.88 -4.20 9.50
CA THR A 185 14.04 -5.07 9.18
C THR A 185 13.91 -5.80 7.85
N VAL A 186 12.73 -5.82 7.25
CA VAL A 186 12.49 -6.43 5.94
C VAL A 186 13.05 -5.55 4.81
N PRO A 187 13.35 -6.11 3.63
CA PRO A 187 13.74 -5.33 2.45
C PRO A 187 12.77 -4.19 2.17
N VAL A 188 13.32 -3.01 1.89
CA VAL A 188 12.53 -1.79 1.62
C VAL A 188 12.98 -1.10 0.34
N GLU A 189 12.01 -0.80 -0.53
CA GLU A 189 12.15 0.21 -1.58
C GLU A 189 11.45 1.48 -1.11
N TYR A 190 12.13 2.62 -1.21
CA TYR A 190 11.53 3.92 -0.92
C TYR A 190 11.69 4.86 -2.10
N ARG A 191 10.61 5.54 -2.47
CA ARG A 191 10.55 6.43 -3.62
C ARG A 191 10.27 7.85 -3.19
N ILE A 192 11.14 8.78 -3.60
CA ILE A 192 11.01 10.21 -3.32
C ILE A 192 10.69 10.94 -4.62
N PRO A 193 9.50 11.55 -4.75
CA PRO A 193 9.23 12.50 -5.82
C PRO A 193 10.04 13.78 -5.58
N TRP A 194 10.97 14.09 -6.52
CA TRP A 194 12.01 15.10 -6.28
C TRP A 194 11.52 16.53 -6.29
N ASP A 195 10.44 16.78 -7.04
CA ASP A 195 9.86 18.11 -7.25
C ASP A 195 8.52 18.26 -6.52
N ASP A 196 8.31 17.48 -5.45
CA ASP A 196 7.10 17.57 -4.66
C ASP A 196 7.05 18.85 -3.85
N GLU A 197 5.90 19.52 -3.89
CA GLU A 197 5.70 20.79 -3.18
C GLU A 197 5.12 20.58 -1.76
N GLU A 198 4.55 19.39 -1.48
CA GLU A 198 3.94 19.08 -0.19
C GLU A 198 4.91 18.29 0.71
N PHE A 199 5.67 17.33 0.15
CA PHE A 199 6.58 16.50 0.94
C PHE A 199 8.00 17.07 0.91
N ASP A 200 8.51 17.40 2.10
CA ASP A 200 9.89 17.87 2.22
C ASP A 200 10.87 16.74 1.87
N ARG A 201 11.70 17.00 0.87
CA ARG A 201 12.68 16.06 0.36
C ARG A 201 13.72 15.66 1.42
N ALA A 202 14.17 16.61 2.24
CA ALA A 202 15.16 16.34 3.27
C ALA A 202 14.60 15.39 4.33
N SER A 203 13.34 15.58 4.72
CA SER A 203 12.62 14.68 5.62
C SER A 203 12.46 13.28 5.01
N GLY A 204 12.19 13.20 3.70
CA GLY A 204 12.13 11.92 2.99
C GLY A 204 13.47 11.18 3.00
N VAL A 205 14.59 11.87 2.79
CA VAL A 205 15.94 11.27 2.89
C VAL A 205 16.22 10.82 4.32
N ALA A 206 15.86 11.62 5.33
CA ALA A 206 16.01 11.25 6.73
C ALA A 206 15.22 9.98 7.09
N LEU A 207 14.00 9.82 6.55
CA LEU A 207 13.22 8.60 6.72
C LEU A 207 13.92 7.39 6.07
N PHE A 208 14.47 7.55 4.87
CA PHE A 208 15.25 6.48 4.22
C PHE A 208 16.47 6.07 5.04
N ASP A 209 17.20 7.04 5.58
CA ASP A 209 18.36 6.76 6.43
C ASP A 209 17.95 6.01 7.71
N ALA A 210 16.78 6.31 8.25
CA ALA A 210 16.26 5.72 9.48
C ALA A 210 15.83 4.24 9.33
N PHE A 211 15.49 3.75 8.11
CA PHE A 211 15.10 2.35 7.97
C PHE A 211 16.16 1.40 8.52
N GLY A 212 15.77 0.57 9.50
CA GLY A 212 16.63 -0.44 10.12
C GLY A 212 16.95 -1.63 9.21
N SER A 213 16.31 -1.73 8.06
CA SER A 213 16.58 -2.74 7.04
C SER A 213 18.03 -2.69 6.55
N LYS A 214 18.65 -3.88 6.41
CA LYS A 214 19.96 -4.03 5.79
C LYS A 214 19.91 -3.96 4.26
N GLU A 215 18.75 -4.21 3.68
CA GLU A 215 18.50 -4.17 2.25
C GLU A 215 17.48 -3.08 1.94
N LYS A 216 17.96 -1.90 1.55
CA LYS A 216 17.14 -0.75 1.23
C LYS A 216 17.57 -0.08 -0.06
N THR A 217 16.60 0.30 -0.87
CA THR A 217 16.80 0.98 -2.16
C THR A 217 16.05 2.31 -2.15
N LEU A 218 16.74 3.38 -2.56
CA LEU A 218 16.15 4.70 -2.75
C LEU A 218 16.00 4.99 -4.23
N HIS A 219 14.78 5.35 -4.65
CA HIS A 219 14.49 5.91 -5.95
C HIS A 219 14.09 7.37 -5.82
N ALA A 220 14.85 8.26 -6.43
CA ALA A 220 14.49 9.67 -6.55
C ALA A 220 14.11 9.94 -8.01
N TYR A 221 12.88 10.39 -8.26
CA TYR A 221 12.40 10.66 -9.63
C TYR A 221 11.86 12.07 -9.75
N SER A 222 12.04 12.66 -10.93
CA SER A 222 11.47 13.98 -11.25
C SER A 222 9.94 13.93 -11.25
N GLY A 223 9.33 14.96 -10.66
CA GLY A 223 7.88 15.10 -10.58
C GLY A 223 7.35 15.16 -9.16
N ARG A 224 6.03 15.20 -9.05
CA ARG A 224 5.29 15.26 -7.78
C ARG A 224 4.92 13.84 -7.33
N HIS A 225 4.39 13.71 -6.11
CA HIS A 225 3.97 12.40 -5.59
C HIS A 225 2.81 11.75 -6.38
N TYR A 226 2.14 12.51 -7.21
CA TYR A 226 1.07 12.01 -8.07
C TYR A 226 1.01 12.77 -9.40
N PRO A 227 0.85 12.07 -10.54
CA PRO A 227 0.85 10.62 -10.71
C PRO A 227 2.25 10.00 -10.58
N VAL A 228 2.33 8.80 -10.02
CA VAL A 228 3.59 8.03 -10.02
C VAL A 228 3.91 7.59 -11.45
N PRO A 229 5.12 7.85 -11.98
CA PRO A 229 5.51 7.42 -13.32
C PRO A 229 5.40 5.91 -13.54
N GLU A 230 5.13 5.50 -14.78
CA GLU A 230 4.97 4.08 -15.11
C GLU A 230 6.24 3.27 -14.81
N TYR A 231 7.41 3.81 -15.15
CA TYR A 231 8.69 3.14 -14.90
C TYR A 231 8.96 2.94 -13.39
N GLU A 232 8.45 3.80 -12.51
CA GLU A 232 8.55 3.61 -11.06
C GLU A 232 7.58 2.53 -10.56
N ARG A 233 6.40 2.41 -11.16
CA ARG A 233 5.49 1.29 -10.87
C ARG A 233 6.08 -0.06 -11.27
N ASP A 234 6.71 -0.10 -12.43
CA ASP A 234 7.41 -1.31 -12.90
C ASP A 234 8.63 -1.63 -12.02
N SER A 235 9.38 -0.62 -11.59
CA SER A 235 10.49 -0.82 -10.66
C SER A 235 10.04 -1.45 -9.34
N SER A 236 8.95 -0.95 -8.75
CA SER A 236 8.38 -1.53 -7.53
C SER A 236 7.89 -2.95 -7.73
N ALA A 237 7.29 -3.26 -8.88
CA ALA A 237 6.89 -4.63 -9.17
C ALA A 237 8.12 -5.56 -9.28
N ARG A 238 9.20 -5.13 -9.95
CA ARG A 238 10.47 -5.90 -10.00
C ARG A 238 11.13 -6.05 -8.62
N PHE A 239 11.04 -5.03 -7.76
CA PHE A 239 11.50 -5.16 -6.38
C PHE A 239 10.77 -6.29 -5.67
N PHE A 240 9.44 -6.36 -5.76
CA PHE A 240 8.68 -7.46 -5.19
C PHE A 240 9.00 -8.81 -5.83
N VAL A 241 9.22 -8.89 -7.15
CA VAL A 241 9.69 -10.13 -7.81
C VAL A 241 10.99 -10.62 -7.20
N ARG A 242 11.93 -9.73 -6.93
CA ARG A 242 13.23 -10.07 -6.33
C ARG A 242 13.09 -10.66 -4.94
N HIS A 243 12.16 -10.15 -4.12
CA HIS A 243 12.06 -10.51 -2.71
C HIS A 243 10.98 -11.54 -2.38
N LEU A 244 9.93 -11.63 -3.21
CA LEU A 244 8.81 -12.55 -2.99
C LEU A 244 8.81 -13.75 -3.95
N GLY A 245 9.68 -13.70 -4.96
CA GLY A 245 9.68 -14.65 -6.05
C GLY A 245 8.70 -14.28 -7.16
N ARG A 246 8.85 -14.93 -8.30
CA ARG A 246 7.93 -14.88 -9.44
C ARG A 246 7.12 -16.16 -9.46
N VAL A 247 5.88 -16.09 -9.91
CA VAL A 247 5.18 -17.30 -10.31
C VAL A 247 6.01 -17.92 -11.45
N ALA A 248 6.53 -19.13 -11.24
CA ALA A 248 7.23 -19.85 -12.31
C ALA A 248 6.24 -19.99 -13.48
N ASP A 249 6.61 -19.48 -14.66
CA ASP A 249 5.95 -19.90 -15.87
C ASP A 249 5.95 -21.42 -15.86
N THR A 250 4.79 -22.04 -15.66
CA THR A 250 4.62 -23.45 -15.94
C THR A 250 4.95 -23.57 -17.41
N ALA A 251 6.16 -24.03 -17.69
CA ALA A 251 6.69 -24.17 -19.03
C ALA A 251 5.63 -24.83 -19.90
N LEU A 252 5.35 -24.18 -21.02
CA LEU A 252 4.80 -24.84 -22.17
C LEU A 252 5.81 -25.93 -22.56
N GLU A 253 5.60 -27.17 -22.07
CA GLU A 253 6.12 -28.37 -22.68
C GLU A 253 5.17 -28.82 -23.82
#